data_d5b13a9818408cc7a572f94964a31adb
#
_entry.id   d5b13a9818408cc7a572f94964a31adb
#
_cell.length_a   1.000
_cell.length_b   1.000
_cell.length_c   1.000
_cell.angle_alpha   90.00
_cell.angle_beta   90.00
_cell.angle_gamma   90.00
#
_symmetry.space_group_name_H-M   'P 1'
#
loop_
_entity.id
_entity.type
_entity.pdbx_description
1 polymer ?
#
loop_
_entity_poly.entity_id
_entity_poly.type
_entity_poly.pdbx_seq_one_letter_code
_entity_poly.pdbx_strand_id
1 'polypeptide(L)'
;MKNYMKEALKEAQKSLEENEVPIGAVIVKDGHIIARGHNVREQKRNALMHAEIVAINKACKKLGDWRLDGCEMFVTLEPCPMCAGAILNARISKITYGAKDKTSCDGLFEKIMTSIRLNHTCQFVQDEQFSEECSQILKDFFKRRRNS
;
A
#
# COMPACT_ATOMS: atom_id res chain seq x y z
N MET A 1 3.15 -15.32 15.73
CA MET A 1 2.37 -14.83 14.58
C MET A 1 3.10 -13.73 13.85
N LYS A 2 3.06 -13.77 12.54
CA LYS A 2 3.72 -12.75 11.72
C LYS A 2 2.93 -11.44 11.75
N ASN A 3 3.61 -10.33 11.98
CA ASN A 3 2.98 -9.01 11.92
C ASN A 3 3.14 -8.47 10.50
N TYR A 4 2.05 -8.38 9.77
CA TYR A 4 2.09 -8.01 8.35
C TYR A 4 2.42 -6.53 8.13
N MET A 5 2.04 -5.64 9.05
CA MET A 5 2.43 -4.24 8.92
C MET A 5 3.93 -4.06 9.11
N LYS A 6 4.57 -4.83 9.99
CA LYS A 6 6.03 -4.84 10.09
C LYS A 6 6.67 -5.28 8.78
N GLU A 7 6.08 -6.26 8.11
CA GLU A 7 6.58 -6.71 6.82
C GLU A 7 6.42 -5.63 5.74
N ALA A 8 5.31 -4.89 5.77
CA ALA A 8 5.12 -3.73 4.88
C ALA A 8 6.15 -2.64 5.16
N LEU A 9 6.48 -2.39 6.43
CA LEU A 9 7.52 -1.42 6.81
C LEU A 9 8.91 -1.85 6.32
N LYS A 10 9.21 -3.14 6.31
CA LYS A 10 10.45 -3.65 5.71
C LYS A 10 10.51 -3.33 4.22
N GLU A 11 9.40 -3.42 3.51
CA GLU A 11 9.34 -3.04 2.10
C GLU A 11 9.53 -1.52 1.93
N ALA A 12 8.94 -0.72 2.81
CA ALA A 12 9.15 0.73 2.81
C ALA A 12 10.63 1.08 3.00
N GLN A 13 11.34 0.33 3.85
CA GLN A 13 12.76 0.53 4.08
C GLN A 13 13.58 0.29 2.81
N LYS A 14 13.18 -0.65 1.97
CA LYS A 14 13.84 -0.88 0.67
C LYS A 14 13.72 0.32 -0.24
N SER A 15 12.55 0.97 -0.29
CA SER A 15 12.36 2.22 -1.03
C SER A 15 13.29 3.30 -0.50
N LEU A 16 13.36 3.43 0.82
CA LEU A 16 14.21 4.44 1.46
C LEU A 16 15.68 4.27 1.04
N GLU A 17 16.17 3.03 1.02
CA GLU A 17 17.54 2.70 0.59
C GLU A 17 17.79 3.07 -0.86
N GLU A 18 16.75 3.08 -1.69
CA GLU A 18 16.82 3.42 -3.11
C GLU A 18 16.50 4.90 -3.38
N ASN A 19 16.41 5.73 -2.35
CA ASN A 19 16.03 7.15 -2.47
C ASN A 19 14.62 7.37 -3.02
N GLU A 20 13.73 6.41 -2.80
CA GLU A 20 12.32 6.51 -3.17
C GLU A 20 11.50 6.86 -1.94
N VAL A 21 10.32 7.46 -2.16
CA VAL A 21 9.39 7.71 -1.06
C VAL A 21 9.10 6.37 -0.37
N PRO A 22 9.34 6.26 0.96
CA PRO A 22 9.31 4.97 1.66
C PRO A 22 7.88 4.50 1.97
N ILE A 23 7.32 3.79 1.01
CA ILE A 23 6.01 3.15 1.13
C ILE A 23 6.18 1.69 0.77
N GLY A 24 5.61 0.81 1.58
CA GLY A 24 5.65 -0.63 1.38
C GLY A 24 4.27 -1.25 1.52
N ALA A 25 4.08 -2.36 0.81
CA ALA A 25 2.83 -3.10 0.84
C ALA A 25 3.10 -4.60 0.78
N VAL A 26 2.26 -5.38 1.46
CA VAL A 26 2.24 -6.84 1.33
C VAL A 26 0.81 -7.29 1.10
N ILE A 27 0.66 -8.35 0.33
CA ILE A 27 -0.64 -8.99 0.09
C ILE A 27 -0.61 -10.39 0.70
N VAL A 28 -1.65 -10.69 1.46
CA VAL A 28 -1.74 -11.92 2.26
C VAL A 28 -2.96 -12.72 1.81
N LYS A 29 -2.79 -14.01 1.65
CA LYS A 29 -3.90 -14.94 1.40
C LYS A 29 -3.70 -16.19 2.26
N ASP A 30 -4.77 -16.60 2.95
CA ASP A 30 -4.75 -17.79 3.79
C ASP A 30 -3.58 -17.80 4.80
N GLY A 31 -3.32 -16.62 5.39
CA GLY A 31 -2.26 -16.48 6.40
C GLY A 31 -0.84 -16.41 5.86
N HIS A 32 -0.67 -16.34 4.54
CA HIS A 32 0.65 -16.30 3.91
C HIS A 32 0.82 -15.05 3.05
N ILE A 33 1.99 -14.44 3.11
CA ILE A 33 2.34 -13.33 2.22
C ILE A 33 2.58 -13.92 0.83
N ILE A 34 1.76 -13.51 -0.14
CA ILE A 34 1.89 -13.97 -1.52
C ILE A 34 2.59 -12.94 -2.42
N ALA A 35 2.66 -11.69 -1.99
CA ALA A 35 3.33 -10.63 -2.77
C ALA A 35 3.81 -9.53 -1.86
N ARG A 36 4.93 -8.91 -2.24
CA ARG A 36 5.53 -7.76 -1.57
C ARG A 36 5.81 -6.68 -2.61
N GLY A 37 5.60 -5.44 -2.23
CA GLY A 37 5.91 -4.32 -3.11
C GLY A 37 6.39 -3.12 -2.33
N HIS A 38 7.25 -2.33 -2.95
CA HIS A 38 7.66 -1.04 -2.43
C HIS A 38 7.69 -0.04 -3.57
N ASN A 39 7.61 1.24 -3.24
CA ASN A 39 7.59 2.30 -4.24
C ASN A 39 8.89 2.30 -5.03
N VAL A 40 8.80 2.20 -6.36
CA VAL A 40 9.93 2.21 -7.29
C VAL A 40 9.69 3.15 -8.46
N ARG A 41 8.88 4.19 -8.25
CA ARG A 41 8.47 5.13 -9.30
C ARG A 41 9.64 5.76 -10.03
N GLU A 42 10.62 6.28 -9.29
CA GLU A 42 11.78 6.94 -9.89
C GLU A 42 12.70 5.94 -10.58
N GLN A 43 12.98 4.84 -9.91
CA GLN A 43 13.88 3.80 -10.41
C GLN A 43 13.36 3.17 -11.70
N LYS A 44 12.06 2.91 -11.78
CA LYS A 44 11.41 2.34 -12.95
C LYS A 44 10.97 3.38 -13.97
N ARG A 45 11.09 4.67 -13.65
CA ARG A 45 10.62 5.78 -14.50
C ARG A 45 9.17 5.56 -14.92
N ASN A 46 8.34 5.19 -13.94
CA ASN A 46 6.95 4.85 -14.18
C ASN A 46 6.08 5.38 -13.05
N ALA A 47 5.25 6.36 -13.35
CA ALA A 47 4.39 7.03 -12.37
C ALA A 47 3.41 6.08 -11.67
N LEU A 48 3.12 4.93 -12.26
CA LEU A 48 2.17 3.97 -11.70
C LEU A 48 2.81 3.06 -10.67
N MET A 49 4.13 3.01 -10.57
CA MET A 49 4.86 2.02 -9.76
C MET A 49 4.90 2.38 -8.27
N HIS A 50 3.74 2.63 -7.69
CA HIS A 50 3.54 2.70 -6.25
C HIS A 50 3.62 1.28 -5.66
N ALA A 51 3.90 1.21 -4.36
CA ALA A 51 4.02 -0.07 -3.63
C ALA A 51 2.83 -0.99 -3.87
N GLU A 52 1.62 -0.42 -3.83
CA GLU A 52 0.37 -1.19 -3.99
C GLU A 52 0.27 -1.80 -5.39
N ILE A 53 0.61 -1.02 -6.42
CA ILE A 53 0.57 -1.50 -7.81
C ILE A 53 1.59 -2.62 -8.02
N VAL A 54 2.80 -2.44 -7.48
CA VAL A 54 3.85 -3.47 -7.55
C VAL A 54 3.38 -4.76 -6.90
N ALA A 55 2.79 -4.67 -5.70
CA ALA A 55 2.29 -5.84 -4.97
C ALA A 55 1.14 -6.52 -5.71
N ILE A 56 0.19 -5.75 -6.24
CA ILE A 56 -0.95 -6.28 -7.01
C ILE A 56 -0.46 -7.04 -8.24
N ASN A 57 0.48 -6.45 -8.99
CA ASN A 57 1.05 -7.11 -10.19
C ASN A 57 1.66 -8.46 -9.84
N LYS A 58 2.44 -8.51 -8.76
CA LYS A 58 3.07 -9.74 -8.32
C LYS A 58 2.07 -10.78 -7.84
N ALA A 59 1.04 -10.35 -7.10
CA ALA A 59 0.00 -11.25 -6.60
C ALA A 59 -0.80 -11.87 -7.76
N CYS A 60 -1.20 -11.05 -8.74
CA CYS A 60 -1.92 -11.53 -9.91
C CYS A 60 -1.10 -12.55 -10.71
N LYS A 61 0.19 -12.28 -10.87
CA LYS A 61 1.10 -13.19 -11.56
C LYS A 61 1.23 -14.51 -10.80
N LYS A 62 1.37 -14.44 -9.48
CA LYS A 62 1.52 -15.64 -8.64
C LYS A 62 0.27 -16.51 -8.66
N LEU A 63 -0.92 -15.90 -8.59
CA LEU A 63 -2.19 -16.63 -8.58
C LEU A 63 -2.67 -17.00 -9.98
N GLY A 64 -2.11 -16.40 -11.02
CA GLY A 64 -2.54 -16.61 -12.40
C GLY A 64 -3.94 -16.06 -12.67
N ASP A 65 -4.35 -15.00 -11.96
CA ASP A 65 -5.70 -14.44 -12.06
C ASP A 65 -5.61 -12.93 -11.78
N TRP A 66 -6.48 -12.14 -12.40
CA TRP A 66 -6.60 -10.73 -12.10
C TRP A 66 -7.40 -10.48 -10.82
N ARG A 67 -8.21 -11.43 -10.39
CA ARG A 67 -9.01 -11.33 -9.17
C ARG A 67 -8.18 -11.78 -7.96
N LEU A 68 -8.15 -10.92 -6.97
CA LEU A 68 -7.46 -11.22 -5.71
C LEU A 68 -8.47 -11.49 -4.60
N ASP A 69 -9.49 -12.29 -4.91
CA ASP A 69 -10.53 -12.67 -3.95
C ASP A 69 -9.89 -13.34 -2.72
N GLY A 70 -10.36 -12.98 -1.53
CA GLY A 70 -9.83 -13.54 -0.30
C GLY A 70 -8.47 -13.00 0.12
N CYS A 71 -7.92 -12.03 -0.61
CA CYS A 71 -6.64 -11.42 -0.27
C CYS A 71 -6.82 -10.17 0.57
N GLU A 72 -5.88 -9.93 1.47
CA GLU A 72 -5.77 -8.72 2.28
C GLU A 72 -4.49 -7.99 1.95
N MET A 73 -4.55 -6.66 1.88
CA MET A 73 -3.35 -5.84 1.71
C MET A 73 -3.04 -5.07 2.99
N PHE A 74 -1.76 -5.05 3.35
CA PHE A 74 -1.23 -4.19 4.40
C PHE A 74 -0.29 -3.20 3.74
N VAL A 75 -0.52 -1.92 3.93
CA VAL A 75 0.25 -0.84 3.29
C VAL A 75 0.58 0.24 4.32
N THR A 76 1.78 0.78 4.25
CA THR A 76 2.26 1.71 5.26
C THR A 76 1.60 3.08 5.22
N LEU A 77 1.09 3.50 4.06
CA LEU A 77 0.39 4.77 3.89
C LEU A 77 -0.98 4.53 3.26
N GLU A 78 -1.97 5.29 3.69
CA GLU A 78 -3.31 5.31 3.10
C GLU A 78 -3.19 5.46 1.57
N PRO A 79 -3.82 4.55 0.78
CA PRO A 79 -3.64 4.57 -0.68
C PRO A 79 -4.16 5.84 -1.35
N CYS A 80 -3.44 6.28 -2.38
CA CYS A 80 -3.88 7.38 -3.23
C CYS A 80 -5.07 6.94 -4.11
N PRO A 81 -5.73 7.88 -4.83
CA PRO A 81 -6.88 7.54 -5.68
C PRO A 81 -6.59 6.47 -6.73
N MET A 82 -5.42 6.51 -7.36
CA MET A 82 -5.02 5.49 -8.34
C MET A 82 -4.97 4.11 -7.70
N CYS A 83 -4.31 4.00 -6.56
CA CYS A 83 -4.16 2.72 -5.87
C CYS A 83 -5.48 2.24 -5.26
N ALA A 84 -6.31 3.15 -4.74
CA ALA A 84 -7.65 2.80 -4.25
C ALA A 84 -8.49 2.17 -5.37
N GLY A 85 -8.45 2.77 -6.56
CA GLY A 85 -9.13 2.22 -7.74
C GLY A 85 -8.58 0.85 -8.14
N ALA A 86 -7.26 0.70 -8.12
CA ALA A 86 -6.60 -0.57 -8.44
C ALA A 86 -7.01 -1.68 -7.46
N ILE A 87 -7.05 -1.36 -6.17
CA ILE A 87 -7.45 -2.29 -5.12
C ILE A 87 -8.87 -2.79 -5.34
N LEU A 88 -9.79 -1.88 -5.66
CA LEU A 88 -11.18 -2.24 -5.96
C LEU A 88 -11.29 -3.07 -7.23
N ASN A 89 -10.58 -2.67 -8.28
CA ASN A 89 -10.58 -3.41 -9.54
C ASN A 89 -10.05 -4.83 -9.36
N ALA A 90 -9.03 -5.01 -8.53
CA ALA A 90 -8.43 -6.32 -8.27
C ALA A 90 -9.27 -7.19 -7.31
N ARG A 91 -10.33 -6.65 -6.73
CA ARG A 91 -11.23 -7.37 -5.80
C ARG A 91 -10.54 -7.80 -4.51
N ILE A 92 -9.63 -6.98 -3.99
CA ILE A 92 -9.04 -7.21 -2.67
C ILE A 92 -10.12 -7.08 -1.60
N SER A 93 -10.12 -7.98 -0.63
CA SER A 93 -11.19 -8.08 0.37
C SER A 93 -11.05 -7.07 1.50
N LYS A 94 -9.82 -6.75 1.88
CA LYS A 94 -9.57 -5.84 3.00
C LYS A 94 -8.23 -5.12 2.86
N ILE A 95 -8.22 -3.85 3.25
CA ILE A 95 -7.01 -3.03 3.34
C ILE A 95 -6.79 -2.62 4.78
N THR A 96 -5.56 -2.81 5.27
CA THR A 96 -5.09 -2.24 6.52
C THR A 96 -3.96 -1.26 6.18
N TYR A 97 -4.12 0.01 6.53
CA TYR A 97 -3.08 1.01 6.28
C TYR A 97 -2.53 1.56 7.59
N GLY A 98 -1.26 1.99 7.57
CA GLY A 98 -0.59 2.50 8.77
C GLY A 98 -0.88 3.97 9.01
N ALA A 99 -0.39 4.86 8.16
CA ALA A 99 -0.53 6.30 8.32
C ALA A 99 -1.60 6.86 7.39
N LYS A 100 -2.30 7.91 7.82
CA LYS A 100 -3.21 8.66 6.95
C LYS A 100 -2.44 9.66 6.11
N ASP A 101 -2.88 9.87 4.89
CA ASP A 101 -2.37 10.93 4.03
C ASP A 101 -3.26 12.17 4.20
N LYS A 102 -2.83 13.08 5.06
CA LYS A 102 -3.58 14.30 5.37
C LYS A 102 -3.22 15.48 4.46
N THR A 103 -2.18 15.35 3.66
CA THR A 103 -1.64 16.49 2.91
C THR A 103 -2.27 16.65 1.55
N SER A 104 -2.38 15.58 0.79
CA SER A 104 -2.87 15.66 -0.60
C SER A 104 -4.24 15.05 -0.83
N CYS A 105 -4.66 14.11 0.01
CA CYS A 105 -5.86 13.32 -0.24
C CYS A 105 -6.70 13.08 1.02
N ASP A 106 -6.75 14.06 1.93
CA ASP A 106 -7.46 13.88 3.22
C ASP A 106 -8.93 13.50 3.00
N GLY A 107 -9.31 12.32 3.51
CA GLY A 107 -10.66 11.77 3.40
C GLY A 107 -11.04 11.20 2.04
N LEU A 108 -10.21 11.36 1.02
CA LEU A 108 -10.54 10.92 -0.34
C LEU A 108 -10.54 9.40 -0.46
N PHE A 109 -9.60 8.71 0.19
CA PHE A 109 -9.55 7.24 0.17
C PHE A 109 -10.87 6.64 0.66
N GLU A 110 -11.37 7.12 1.79
CA GLU A 110 -12.64 6.62 2.34
C GLU A 110 -13.80 6.87 1.39
N LYS A 111 -13.85 8.04 0.74
CA LYS A 111 -14.88 8.36 -0.24
C LYS A 111 -14.84 7.42 -1.44
N ILE A 112 -13.65 7.14 -1.96
CA ILE A 112 -13.50 6.21 -3.09
C ILE A 112 -13.94 4.81 -2.68
N MET A 113 -13.47 4.33 -1.54
CA MET A 113 -13.77 2.97 -1.09
C MET A 113 -15.26 2.74 -0.80
N THR A 114 -15.98 3.80 -0.43
CA THR A 114 -17.41 3.69 -0.11
C THR A 114 -18.34 4.09 -1.25
N SER A 115 -17.83 4.84 -2.26
CA SER A 115 -18.66 5.38 -3.34
C SER A 115 -18.59 4.55 -4.63
N ILE A 116 -17.46 3.91 -4.91
CA ILE A 116 -17.28 3.12 -6.13
C ILE A 116 -17.85 1.73 -5.92
N ARG A 117 -18.75 1.31 -6.81
CA ARG A 117 -19.41 0.01 -6.73
C ARG A 117 -19.08 -0.80 -7.97
N LEU A 118 -18.16 -1.76 -7.80
CA LEU A 118 -17.76 -2.68 -8.86
C LEU A 118 -18.23 -4.11 -8.53
N ASN A 119 -19.45 -4.23 -7.98
CA ASN A 119 -19.98 -5.51 -7.47
C ASN A 119 -19.03 -6.12 -6.43
N HIS A 120 -18.41 -5.26 -5.64
CA HIS A 120 -17.39 -5.66 -4.68
C HIS A 120 -17.34 -4.65 -3.53
N THR A 121 -17.19 -5.16 -2.32
CA THR A 121 -16.99 -4.34 -1.13
C THR A 121 -15.64 -4.69 -0.53
N CYS A 122 -14.81 -3.67 -0.34
CA CYS A 122 -13.53 -3.83 0.31
C CYS A 122 -13.58 -3.19 1.68
N GLN A 123 -13.26 -3.94 2.72
CA GLN A 123 -13.15 -3.41 4.07
C GLN A 123 -11.83 -2.64 4.19
N PHE A 124 -11.81 -1.61 5.01
CA PHE A 124 -10.57 -0.87 5.26
C PHE A 124 -10.51 -0.43 6.71
N VAL A 125 -9.30 -0.42 7.26
CA VAL A 125 -9.05 -0.03 8.65
C VAL A 125 -7.65 0.55 8.77
N GLN A 126 -7.50 1.51 9.69
CA GLN A 126 -6.19 2.03 10.04
C GLN A 126 -5.57 1.19 11.16
N ASP A 127 -4.31 0.80 11.00
CA ASP A 127 -3.53 0.12 12.04
C ASP A 127 -2.94 1.19 12.97
N GLU A 128 -3.62 1.46 14.08
CA GLU A 128 -3.20 2.49 15.02
C GLU A 128 -1.89 2.14 15.72
N GLN A 129 -1.58 0.87 15.85
CA GLN A 129 -0.34 0.41 16.51
C GLN A 129 0.90 0.87 15.76
N PHE A 130 0.85 0.89 14.43
CA PHE A 130 1.99 1.24 13.58
C PHE A 130 1.83 2.58 12.86
N SER A 131 0.76 3.33 13.12
CA SER A 131 0.49 4.56 12.38
C SER A 131 1.60 5.60 12.57
N GLU A 132 2.12 5.73 13.79
CA GLU A 132 3.19 6.69 14.07
C GLU A 132 4.50 6.29 13.39
N GLU A 133 4.88 5.02 13.48
CA GLU A 133 6.10 4.51 12.82
C GLU A 133 6.02 4.67 11.31
N CYS A 134 4.88 4.35 10.70
CA CYS A 134 4.65 4.54 9.27
C CYS A 134 4.70 6.01 8.87
N SER A 135 4.17 6.89 9.70
CA SER A 135 4.22 8.34 9.47
C SER A 135 5.64 8.87 9.60
N GLN A 136 6.39 8.39 10.60
CA GLN A 136 7.71 8.89 10.91
C GLN A 136 8.72 8.62 9.80
N ILE A 137 8.69 7.44 9.19
CA ILE A 137 9.61 7.10 8.10
C ILE A 137 9.42 8.06 6.92
N LEU A 138 8.18 8.48 6.65
CA LEU A 138 7.86 9.45 5.59
C LEU A 138 8.35 10.85 5.95
N LYS A 139 8.09 11.28 7.18
CA LYS A 139 8.53 12.61 7.67
C LYS A 139 10.04 12.74 7.60
N ASP A 140 10.77 11.72 8.02
CA ASP A 140 12.23 11.72 8.00
C ASP A 140 12.77 11.80 6.58
N PHE A 141 12.15 11.06 5.65
CA PHE A 141 12.54 11.09 4.25
C PHE A 141 12.38 12.50 3.64
N PHE A 142 11.21 13.10 3.82
CA PHE A 142 10.93 14.43 3.27
C PHE A 142 11.79 15.51 3.92
N LYS A 143 12.06 15.39 5.21
CA LYS A 143 12.95 16.32 5.91
C LYS A 143 14.37 16.27 5.33
N ARG A 144 14.91 15.07 5.12
CA ARG A 144 16.23 14.91 4.52
C ARG A 144 16.27 15.48 3.10
N ARG A 145 15.21 15.30 2.33
CA ARG A 145 15.12 15.79 0.96
C ARG A 145 15.11 17.31 0.89
N ARG A 146 14.44 17.98 1.84
CA ARG A 146 14.43 19.45 1.92
C ARG A 146 15.80 20.02 2.28
N ASN A 147 16.62 19.27 3.00
CA ASN A 147 17.92 19.72 3.49
C ASN A 147 19.07 19.32 2.58
N SER A 148 18.81 18.66 1.48
CA SER A 148 19.84 18.22 0.53
C SER A 148 19.97 19.18 -0.66
#